data_a6fe040db18dd4597853d7618555789a
#
_entry.id   a6fe040db18dd4597853d7618555789a
#
_cell.length_a   1.000
_cell.length_b   1.000
_cell.length_c   1.000
_cell.angle_alpha   90.00
_cell.angle_beta   90.00
_cell.angle_gamma   90.00
#
_symmetry.space_group_name_H-M   'P 1'
#
loop_
_entity.id
_entity.type
_entity.pdbx_description
1 polymer ?
#
loop_
_entity_poly.entity_id
_entity_poly.type
_entity_poly.pdbx_seq_one_letter_code
_entity_poly.pdbx_strand_id
1 'polypeptide(L)'
;MKNIVIAIDGTSASGKSTNAKLVAKALGFVHVDTGAMYRTLAWYCLERHVDVEDARAVASLCRRWKTSLQCVDGHVHLLVDGYDPATEIRSAEVSAAVSHVAAIPRVREWMKKKQRECIQFGSLVMEGRDIGTNVFPETDFKFFLDAQLEERTKRRAAEGLNENLAARDQRDSQRAVAPLMIALGAKVINNSNLTSEQTSGLILEEVRKRLGAAS
;
A
#
# COMPACT_ATOMS: atom_id res chain seq x y z
N MET A 1 6.26 4.98 -24.82
CA MET A 1 5.39 3.89 -24.27
C MET A 1 4.60 4.42 -23.10
N LYS A 2 3.36 3.96 -22.89
CA LYS A 2 2.54 4.36 -21.74
C LYS A 2 3.08 3.67 -20.48
N ASN A 3 3.21 4.42 -19.37
CA ASN A 3 3.66 3.84 -18.10
C ASN A 3 2.68 2.75 -17.63
N ILE A 4 3.21 1.64 -17.12
CA ILE A 4 2.48 0.49 -16.63
C ILE A 4 2.34 0.57 -15.12
N VAL A 5 1.19 0.18 -14.58
CA VAL A 5 0.99 0.05 -13.12
C VAL A 5 0.66 -1.40 -12.81
N ILE A 6 1.47 -2.02 -11.97
CA ILE A 6 1.21 -3.32 -11.37
C ILE A 6 0.62 -3.08 -9.98
N ALA A 7 -0.64 -3.46 -9.79
CA ALA A 7 -1.36 -3.34 -8.53
C ALA A 7 -1.23 -4.63 -7.72
N ILE A 8 -0.69 -4.54 -6.50
CA ILE A 8 -0.56 -5.67 -5.57
C ILE A 8 -1.35 -5.33 -4.30
N ASP A 9 -2.58 -5.79 -4.24
CA ASP A 9 -3.46 -5.66 -3.08
C ASP A 9 -3.43 -6.92 -2.21
N GLY A 10 -3.99 -6.85 -1.01
CA GLY A 10 -4.13 -8.04 -0.15
C GLY A 10 -4.19 -7.71 1.34
N THR A 11 -4.37 -8.75 2.14
CA THR A 11 -4.53 -8.69 3.60
C THR A 11 -3.27 -8.21 4.33
N SER A 12 -3.41 -7.83 5.60
CA SER A 12 -2.28 -7.39 6.43
C SER A 12 -1.27 -8.52 6.60
N ALA A 13 0.03 -8.22 6.56
CA ALA A 13 1.13 -9.19 6.68
C ALA A 13 1.11 -10.35 5.64
N SER A 14 0.44 -10.18 4.49
CA SER A 14 0.46 -11.16 3.39
C SER A 14 1.74 -11.11 2.54
N GLY A 15 2.74 -10.31 2.92
CA GLY A 15 4.03 -10.21 2.22
C GLY A 15 4.03 -9.27 1.00
N LYS A 16 3.02 -8.38 0.86
CA LYS A 16 2.94 -7.43 -0.27
C LYS A 16 4.21 -6.61 -0.45
N SER A 17 4.69 -5.97 0.61
CA SER A 17 5.83 -5.05 0.53
C SER A 17 7.10 -5.75 0.05
N THR A 18 7.37 -6.95 0.57
CA THR A 18 8.52 -7.76 0.15
C THR A 18 8.41 -8.14 -1.33
N ASN A 19 7.25 -8.68 -1.73
CA ASN A 19 7.03 -9.12 -3.10
C ASN A 19 6.98 -7.96 -4.10
N ALA A 20 6.35 -6.84 -3.74
CA ALA A 20 6.30 -5.64 -4.58
C ALA A 20 7.71 -5.08 -4.86
N LYS A 21 8.58 -5.04 -3.84
CA LYS A 21 9.98 -4.63 -4.01
C LYS A 21 10.75 -5.58 -4.94
N LEU A 22 10.60 -6.90 -4.77
CA LEU A 22 11.24 -7.90 -5.63
C LEU A 22 10.78 -7.76 -7.09
N VAL A 23 9.47 -7.60 -7.32
CA VAL A 23 8.88 -7.42 -8.65
C VAL A 23 9.36 -6.11 -9.27
N ALA A 24 9.33 -5.00 -8.52
CA ALA A 24 9.79 -3.69 -8.99
C ALA A 24 11.26 -3.75 -9.43
N LYS A 25 12.13 -4.33 -8.60
CA LYS A 25 13.56 -4.50 -8.90
C LYS A 25 13.76 -5.34 -10.15
N ALA A 26 13.05 -6.45 -10.31
CA ALA A 26 13.20 -7.36 -11.44
C ALA A 26 12.74 -6.75 -12.78
N LEU A 27 11.81 -5.80 -12.75
CA LEU A 27 11.27 -5.13 -13.94
C LEU A 27 11.91 -3.75 -14.19
N GLY A 28 12.72 -3.24 -13.27
CA GLY A 28 13.22 -1.86 -13.33
C GLY A 28 12.11 -0.82 -13.14
N PHE A 29 11.03 -1.16 -12.42
CA PHE A 29 9.92 -0.28 -12.12
C PHE A 29 10.08 0.38 -10.76
N VAL A 30 9.36 1.48 -10.54
CA VAL A 30 9.37 2.19 -9.28
C VAL A 30 8.39 1.54 -8.30
N HIS A 31 8.84 1.31 -7.07
CA HIS A 31 8.02 0.76 -5.98
C HIS A 31 7.29 1.86 -5.22
N VAL A 32 6.00 1.64 -4.95
CA VAL A 32 5.16 2.54 -4.15
C VAL A 32 4.46 1.77 -3.03
N ASP A 33 4.85 2.06 -1.77
CA ASP A 33 4.18 1.58 -0.56
C ASP A 33 3.10 2.59 -0.15
N THR A 34 1.83 2.35 -0.54
CA THR A 34 0.74 3.26 -0.17
C THR A 34 0.41 3.21 1.32
N GLY A 35 0.70 2.10 1.98
CA GLY A 35 0.59 1.98 3.43
C GLY A 35 1.55 2.94 4.14
N ALA A 36 2.75 3.14 3.62
CA ALA A 36 3.68 4.15 4.13
C ALA A 36 3.12 5.56 3.97
N MET A 37 2.48 5.89 2.86
CA MET A 37 1.85 7.21 2.66
C MET A 37 0.75 7.50 3.71
N TYR A 38 -0.11 6.50 4.02
CA TYR A 38 -1.11 6.65 5.10
C TYR A 38 -0.47 6.74 6.47
N ARG A 39 0.63 6.01 6.73
CA ARG A 39 1.39 6.09 7.97
C ARG A 39 2.05 7.46 8.14
N THR A 40 2.51 8.08 7.06
CA THR A 40 3.06 9.44 7.08
C THR A 40 2.01 10.44 7.58
N LEU A 41 0.75 10.34 7.12
CA LEU A 41 -0.31 11.20 7.66
C LEU A 41 -0.63 10.87 9.13
N ALA A 42 -0.68 9.58 9.50
CA ALA A 42 -0.93 9.18 10.88
C ALA A 42 0.17 9.71 11.82
N TRP A 43 1.44 9.57 11.43
CA TRP A 43 2.57 10.16 12.14
C TRP A 43 2.42 11.68 12.27
N TYR A 44 2.08 12.37 11.19
CA TYR A 44 1.93 13.83 11.21
C TYR A 44 0.76 14.28 12.11
N CYS A 45 -0.33 13.50 12.18
CA CYS A 45 -1.40 13.75 13.16
C CYS A 45 -0.88 13.66 14.60
N LEU A 46 -0.11 12.61 14.92
CA LEU A 46 0.46 12.42 16.26
C LEU A 46 1.45 13.56 16.63
N GLU A 47 2.37 13.92 15.72
CA GLU A 47 3.29 15.04 15.88
C GLU A 47 2.59 16.39 16.13
N ARG A 48 1.41 16.55 15.54
CA ARG A 48 0.60 17.78 15.68
C ARG A 48 -0.45 17.68 16.79
N HIS A 49 -0.41 16.61 17.60
CA HIS A 49 -1.38 16.34 18.67
C HIS A 49 -2.84 16.38 18.19
N VAL A 50 -3.07 15.93 16.94
CA VAL A 50 -4.42 15.80 16.36
C VAL A 50 -4.96 14.43 16.68
N ASP A 51 -6.14 14.37 17.30
CA ASP A 51 -6.84 13.13 17.55
C ASP A 51 -7.18 12.44 16.23
N VAL A 52 -6.66 11.23 16.02
CA VAL A 52 -6.85 10.44 14.81
C VAL A 52 -8.27 9.89 14.66
N GLU A 53 -9.08 9.93 15.73
CA GLU A 53 -10.50 9.58 15.71
C GLU A 53 -11.38 10.77 15.32
N ASP A 54 -10.90 12.01 15.46
CA ASP A 54 -11.59 13.19 14.94
C ASP A 54 -11.39 13.33 13.42
N ALA A 55 -12.30 12.73 12.67
CA ALA A 55 -12.27 12.76 11.19
C ALA A 55 -12.25 14.20 10.61
N ARG A 56 -12.84 15.19 11.31
CA ARG A 56 -12.84 16.58 10.83
C ARG A 56 -11.47 17.24 11.03
N ALA A 57 -10.87 17.05 12.19
CA ALA A 57 -9.54 17.56 12.51
C ALA A 57 -8.48 16.96 11.59
N VAL A 58 -8.47 15.63 11.39
CA VAL A 58 -7.57 14.93 10.48
C VAL A 58 -7.76 15.40 9.04
N ALA A 59 -9.00 15.51 8.55
CA ALA A 59 -9.26 16.00 7.20
C ALA A 59 -8.84 17.47 7.01
N SER A 60 -8.96 18.29 8.06
CA SER A 60 -8.49 19.68 8.05
C SER A 60 -6.96 19.77 8.00
N LEU A 61 -6.26 18.94 8.79
CA LEU A 61 -4.81 18.83 8.75
C LEU A 61 -4.33 18.39 7.36
N CYS A 62 -4.95 17.33 6.81
CA CYS A 62 -4.64 16.78 5.49
C CYS A 62 -4.80 17.79 4.35
N ARG A 63 -5.64 18.80 4.47
CA ARG A 63 -5.77 19.87 3.46
C ARG A 63 -4.67 20.92 3.55
N ARG A 64 -4.05 21.08 4.70
CA ARG A 64 -3.11 22.18 4.99
C ARG A 64 -1.66 21.75 5.01
N TRP A 65 -1.38 20.43 5.13
CA TRP A 65 -0.01 19.96 5.16
C TRP A 65 0.69 20.17 3.81
N LYS A 66 1.96 20.49 3.87
CA LYS A 66 2.78 20.66 2.67
C LYS A 66 3.49 19.35 2.39
N THR A 67 3.22 18.76 1.25
CA THR A 67 3.78 17.45 0.88
C THR A 67 4.42 17.48 -0.49
N SER A 68 5.46 16.68 -0.66
CA SER A 68 6.07 16.38 -1.94
C SER A 68 6.30 14.88 -2.08
N LEU A 69 6.36 14.42 -3.33
CA LEU A 69 6.76 13.05 -3.65
C LEU A 69 8.22 13.08 -4.12
N GLN A 70 9.01 12.16 -3.60
CA GLN A 70 10.40 11.97 -4.02
C GLN A 70 10.63 10.49 -4.35
N CYS A 71 11.35 10.21 -5.44
CA CYS A 71 11.80 8.87 -5.76
C CYS A 71 13.29 8.74 -5.40
N VAL A 72 13.60 7.86 -4.46
CA VAL A 72 14.96 7.57 -4.01
C VAL A 72 15.19 6.06 -4.17
N ASP A 73 16.26 5.68 -4.85
CA ASP A 73 16.63 4.27 -5.08
C ASP A 73 15.47 3.40 -5.60
N GLY A 74 14.63 3.96 -6.47
CA GLY A 74 13.48 3.27 -7.04
C GLY A 74 12.27 3.13 -6.09
N HIS A 75 12.25 3.85 -4.96
CA HIS A 75 11.15 3.88 -4.00
C HIS A 75 10.55 5.28 -3.90
N VAL A 76 9.21 5.38 -3.90
CA VAL A 76 8.53 6.66 -3.72
C VAL A 76 8.30 6.92 -2.23
N HIS A 77 8.71 8.11 -1.80
CA HIS A 77 8.52 8.63 -0.44
C HIS A 77 7.55 9.82 -0.47
N LEU A 78 6.68 9.91 0.53
CA LEU A 78 5.85 11.08 0.77
C LEU A 78 6.50 11.92 1.88
N LEU A 79 7.06 13.05 1.51
CA LEU A 79 7.69 14.00 2.43
C LEU A 79 6.67 14.99 2.95
N VAL A 80 6.84 15.41 4.20
CA VAL A 80 6.05 16.48 4.85
C VAL A 80 6.98 17.61 5.24
N ASP A 81 6.72 18.83 4.76
CA ASP A 81 7.58 19.99 4.94
C ASP A 81 9.07 19.74 4.55
N GLY A 82 9.28 18.85 3.55
CA GLY A 82 10.61 18.44 3.08
C GLY A 82 11.26 17.33 3.90
N TYR A 83 10.63 16.85 4.98
CA TYR A 83 11.11 15.78 5.84
C TYR A 83 10.53 14.42 5.46
N ASP A 84 11.36 13.36 5.40
CA ASP A 84 10.94 11.97 5.20
C ASP A 84 10.89 11.23 6.54
N PRO A 85 9.71 10.89 7.07
CA PRO A 85 9.57 10.19 8.34
C PRO A 85 9.70 8.66 8.18
N ALA A 86 10.61 8.18 7.35
CA ALA A 86 10.71 6.76 6.97
C ALA A 86 10.90 5.80 8.16
N THR A 87 11.55 6.26 9.24
CA THR A 87 11.75 5.51 10.48
C THR A 87 10.54 5.61 11.39
N GLU A 88 10.04 6.81 11.64
CA GLU A 88 8.98 7.13 12.59
C GLU A 88 7.65 6.49 12.22
N ILE A 89 7.37 6.38 10.93
CA ILE A 89 6.14 5.74 10.42
C ILE A 89 6.06 4.23 10.72
N ARG A 90 7.13 3.63 11.24
CA ARG A 90 7.17 2.21 11.62
C ARG A 90 6.90 1.97 13.10
N SER A 91 6.71 3.03 13.90
CA SER A 91 6.41 2.91 15.34
C SER A 91 5.09 2.18 15.61
N ALA A 92 4.96 1.63 16.82
CA ALA A 92 3.73 0.97 17.27
C ALA A 92 2.54 1.95 17.31
N GLU A 93 2.79 3.20 17.74
CA GLU A 93 1.78 4.25 17.83
C GLU A 93 1.20 4.60 16.46
N VAL A 94 2.06 4.82 15.45
CA VAL A 94 1.62 5.04 14.07
C VAL A 94 0.89 3.83 13.52
N SER A 95 1.33 2.61 13.86
CA SER A 95 0.66 1.37 13.43
C SER A 95 -0.75 1.22 14.01
N ALA A 96 -0.98 1.69 15.24
CA ALA A 96 -2.30 1.75 15.85
C ALA A 96 -3.19 2.82 15.19
N ALA A 97 -2.64 4.01 14.94
CA ALA A 97 -3.36 5.17 14.41
C ALA A 97 -3.75 5.05 12.92
N VAL A 98 -2.95 4.38 12.11
CA VAL A 98 -3.09 4.40 10.64
C VAL A 98 -4.45 3.90 10.14
N SER A 99 -5.08 2.93 10.82
CA SER A 99 -6.38 2.40 10.40
C SER A 99 -7.51 3.41 10.58
N HIS A 100 -7.45 4.27 11.61
CA HIS A 100 -8.42 5.34 11.86
C HIS A 100 -8.30 6.41 10.75
N VAL A 101 -7.09 6.88 10.51
CA VAL A 101 -6.79 7.87 9.45
C VAL A 101 -7.20 7.33 8.06
N ALA A 102 -6.90 6.06 7.75
CA ALA A 102 -7.20 5.44 6.46
C ALA A 102 -8.70 5.16 6.25
N ALA A 103 -9.53 5.22 7.28
CA ALA A 103 -10.99 5.06 7.17
C ALA A 103 -11.70 6.35 6.73
N ILE A 104 -11.05 7.52 6.85
CA ILE A 104 -11.66 8.84 6.61
C ILE A 104 -11.83 9.07 5.09
N PRO A 105 -13.06 9.26 4.55
CA PRO A 105 -13.29 9.37 3.11
C PRO A 105 -12.50 10.51 2.46
N ARG A 106 -12.45 11.70 3.06
CA ARG A 106 -11.70 12.85 2.53
C ARG A 106 -10.19 12.62 2.48
N VAL A 107 -9.64 11.88 3.43
CA VAL A 107 -8.24 11.44 3.42
C VAL A 107 -8.01 10.51 2.23
N ARG A 108 -8.92 9.57 2.00
CA ARG A 108 -8.80 8.63 0.88
C ARG A 108 -8.84 9.33 -0.48
N GLU A 109 -9.70 10.32 -0.65
CA GLU A 109 -9.75 11.13 -1.88
C GLU A 109 -8.42 11.85 -2.14
N TRP A 110 -7.85 12.46 -1.10
CA TRP A 110 -6.56 13.13 -1.19
C TRP A 110 -5.43 12.13 -1.50
N MET A 111 -5.38 11.02 -0.75
CA MET A 111 -4.36 9.97 -0.95
C MET A 111 -4.45 9.35 -2.35
N LYS A 112 -5.63 9.08 -2.86
CA LYS A 112 -5.82 8.57 -4.23
C LYS A 112 -5.16 9.49 -5.26
N LYS A 113 -5.34 10.81 -5.13
CA LYS A 113 -4.69 11.78 -6.02
C LYS A 113 -3.17 11.68 -5.91
N LYS A 114 -2.62 11.68 -4.69
CA LYS A 114 -1.17 11.58 -4.48
C LYS A 114 -0.59 10.26 -4.96
N GLN A 115 -1.28 9.16 -4.76
CA GLN A 115 -0.87 7.84 -5.27
C GLN A 115 -0.85 7.82 -6.80
N ARG A 116 -1.83 8.42 -7.47
CA ARG A 116 -1.84 8.54 -8.94
C ARG A 116 -0.73 9.44 -9.47
N GLU A 117 -0.35 10.49 -8.75
CA GLU A 117 0.78 11.36 -9.11
C GLU A 117 2.12 10.59 -9.19
N CYS A 118 2.25 9.44 -8.52
CA CYS A 118 3.48 8.62 -8.56
C CYS A 118 3.84 8.15 -9.97
N ILE A 119 2.88 8.11 -10.91
CA ILE A 119 3.13 7.71 -12.31
C ILE A 119 4.14 8.62 -13.03
N GLN A 120 4.39 9.82 -12.52
CA GLN A 120 5.40 10.73 -13.04
C GLN A 120 6.82 10.17 -12.97
N PHE A 121 7.07 9.21 -12.08
CA PHE A 121 8.38 8.59 -11.90
C PHE A 121 8.63 7.39 -12.84
N GLY A 122 7.63 6.99 -13.65
CA GLY A 122 7.73 5.87 -14.59
C GLY A 122 6.69 4.79 -14.36
N SER A 123 6.98 3.57 -14.83
CA SER A 123 6.14 2.40 -14.55
C SER A 123 6.25 2.00 -13.08
N LEU A 124 5.13 1.58 -12.48
CA LEU A 124 5.00 1.39 -11.03
C LEU A 124 4.69 -0.07 -10.67
N VAL A 125 5.24 -0.52 -9.54
CA VAL A 125 4.66 -1.59 -8.73
C VAL A 125 4.13 -0.94 -7.46
N MET A 126 2.81 -0.86 -7.35
CA MET A 126 2.13 -0.20 -6.25
C MET A 126 1.41 -1.23 -5.39
N GLU A 127 1.67 -1.20 -4.09
CA GLU A 127 1.03 -2.08 -3.13
C GLU A 127 0.07 -1.36 -2.20
N GLY A 128 -1.01 -2.06 -1.82
CA GLY A 128 -2.01 -1.48 -0.93
C GLY A 128 -3.13 -2.42 -0.52
N ARG A 129 -4.37 -1.88 -0.52
CA ARG A 129 -5.61 -2.58 -0.21
C ARG A 129 -6.66 -2.43 -1.31
N ASP A 130 -6.53 -1.38 -2.10
CA ASP A 130 -7.52 -0.93 -3.06
C ASP A 130 -6.89 -0.32 -4.32
N ILE A 131 -5.68 -0.73 -4.65
CA ILE A 131 -4.98 -0.20 -5.82
C ILE A 131 -5.71 -0.60 -7.09
N GLY A 132 -6.01 -1.89 -7.24
CA GLY A 132 -6.68 -2.44 -8.41
C GLY A 132 -8.20 -2.21 -8.45
N THR A 133 -8.81 -1.76 -7.34
CA THR A 133 -10.25 -1.47 -7.27
C THR A 133 -10.56 0.01 -7.35
N ASN A 134 -9.69 0.87 -6.83
CA ASN A 134 -9.96 2.30 -6.64
C ASN A 134 -8.88 3.23 -7.21
N VAL A 135 -7.59 2.97 -6.96
CA VAL A 135 -6.53 3.90 -7.36
C VAL A 135 -6.24 3.80 -8.85
N PHE A 136 -6.01 2.59 -9.36
CA PHE A 136 -5.79 2.27 -10.78
C PHE A 136 -6.70 1.12 -11.22
N PRO A 137 -8.04 1.32 -11.22
CA PRO A 137 -8.98 0.28 -11.64
C PRO A 137 -8.82 -0.09 -13.12
N GLU A 138 -8.21 0.78 -13.91
CA GLU A 138 -7.95 0.61 -15.33
C GLU A 138 -6.74 -0.27 -15.66
N THR A 139 -5.89 -0.63 -14.68
CA THR A 139 -4.74 -1.49 -14.98
C THR A 139 -5.15 -2.93 -15.26
N ASP A 140 -4.49 -3.58 -16.21
CA ASP A 140 -4.64 -5.01 -16.49
C ASP A 140 -3.79 -5.89 -15.56
N PHE A 141 -2.84 -5.31 -14.83
CA PHE A 141 -1.89 -6.03 -13.98
C PHE A 141 -2.32 -5.97 -12.51
N LYS A 142 -3.33 -6.76 -12.15
CA LYS A 142 -3.89 -6.80 -10.80
C LYS A 142 -3.57 -8.13 -10.13
N PHE A 143 -3.06 -8.04 -8.90
CA PHE A 143 -2.75 -9.18 -8.05
C PHE A 143 -3.34 -8.97 -6.66
N PHE A 144 -3.80 -10.07 -6.05
CA PHE A 144 -4.25 -10.07 -4.68
C PHE A 144 -3.47 -11.13 -3.91
N LEU A 145 -2.66 -10.71 -2.94
CA LEU A 145 -1.89 -11.61 -2.08
C LEU A 145 -2.68 -11.91 -0.81
N ASP A 146 -2.84 -13.18 -0.53
CA ASP A 146 -3.44 -13.66 0.70
C ASP A 146 -2.60 -14.78 1.32
N ALA A 147 -2.73 -14.94 2.63
CA ALA A 147 -2.14 -16.04 3.39
C ALA A 147 -3.01 -16.36 4.60
N GLN A 148 -2.92 -17.58 5.12
CA GLN A 148 -3.61 -18.00 6.33
C GLN A 148 -3.27 -17.08 7.50
N LEU A 149 -4.24 -16.79 8.35
CA LEU A 149 -4.09 -15.84 9.45
C LEU A 149 -2.93 -16.19 10.38
N GLU A 150 -2.77 -17.49 10.67
CA GLU A 150 -1.68 -18.01 11.53
C GLU A 150 -0.30 -17.66 10.94
N GLU A 151 -0.15 -17.86 9.64
CA GLU A 151 1.11 -17.58 8.96
C GLU A 151 1.39 -16.06 8.93
N ARG A 152 0.37 -15.24 8.68
CA ARG A 152 0.48 -13.77 8.72
C ARG A 152 0.82 -13.26 10.12
N THR A 153 0.27 -13.90 11.17
CA THR A 153 0.56 -13.58 12.57
C THR A 153 2.01 -13.90 12.90
N LYS A 154 2.53 -15.06 12.45
CA LYS A 154 3.95 -15.40 12.60
C LYS A 154 4.87 -14.40 11.93
N ARG A 155 4.57 -14.02 10.68
CA ARG A 155 5.34 -13.01 9.93
C ARG A 155 5.36 -11.67 10.67
N ARG A 156 4.22 -11.23 11.20
CA ARG A 156 4.12 -9.99 11.95
C ARG A 156 4.88 -10.03 13.29
N ALA A 157 4.83 -11.17 13.99
CA ALA A 157 5.58 -11.36 15.22
C ALA A 157 7.11 -11.33 14.97
N ALA A 158 7.56 -11.90 13.83
CA ALA A 158 8.96 -11.83 13.42
C ALA A 158 9.46 -10.41 13.12
N GLU A 159 8.54 -9.48 12.77
CA GLU A 159 8.83 -8.05 12.63
C GLU A 159 8.85 -7.31 13.99
N GLY A 160 8.68 -8.01 15.11
CA GLY A 160 8.63 -7.41 16.46
C GLY A 160 7.30 -6.71 16.78
N LEU A 161 6.26 -6.93 15.98
CA LEU A 161 4.96 -6.27 16.13
C LEU A 161 3.89 -7.26 16.59
N ASN A 162 3.19 -6.91 17.67
CA ASN A 162 2.03 -7.66 18.15
C ASN A 162 0.75 -6.89 17.76
N GLU A 163 0.14 -7.28 16.64
CA GLU A 163 -1.01 -6.60 16.06
C GLU A 163 -2.15 -7.59 15.83
N ASN A 164 -3.39 -7.21 16.18
CA ASN A 164 -4.58 -7.99 15.85
C ASN A 164 -4.91 -7.85 14.36
N LEU A 165 -4.30 -8.73 13.53
CA LEU A 165 -4.46 -8.71 12.07
C LEU A 165 -5.90 -8.95 11.63
N ALA A 166 -6.65 -9.83 12.32
CA ALA A 166 -8.05 -10.10 11.99
C ALA A 166 -8.92 -8.86 12.16
N ALA A 167 -8.78 -8.16 13.29
CA ALA A 167 -9.52 -6.91 13.52
C ALA A 167 -9.11 -5.81 12.54
N ARG A 168 -7.85 -5.77 12.11
CA ARG A 168 -7.39 -4.83 11.09
C ARG A 168 -7.98 -5.12 9.73
N ASP A 169 -7.92 -6.37 9.26
CA ASP A 169 -8.50 -6.78 7.98
C ASP A 169 -10.01 -6.58 7.96
N GLN A 170 -10.69 -6.84 9.07
CA GLN A 170 -12.11 -6.56 9.22
C GLN A 170 -12.41 -5.06 9.04
N ARG A 171 -11.67 -4.18 9.72
CA ARG A 171 -11.80 -2.73 9.53
C ARG A 171 -11.54 -2.31 8.09
N ASP A 172 -10.49 -2.86 7.45
CA ASP A 172 -10.14 -2.57 6.06
C ASP A 172 -11.26 -3.01 5.09
N SER A 173 -11.92 -4.15 5.34
CA SER A 173 -13.02 -4.68 4.52
C SER A 173 -14.37 -3.97 4.77
N GLN A 174 -14.57 -3.40 5.95
CA GLN A 174 -15.82 -2.70 6.31
C GLN A 174 -15.78 -1.19 6.03
N ARG A 175 -14.71 -0.66 5.41
CA ARG A 175 -14.66 0.76 5.04
C ARG A 175 -15.81 1.14 4.13
N ALA A 176 -16.44 2.28 4.41
CA ALA A 176 -17.50 2.84 3.56
C ALA A 176 -16.99 3.25 2.17
N VAL A 177 -15.70 3.60 2.06
CA VAL A 177 -15.06 4.00 0.80
C VAL A 177 -13.81 3.14 0.56
N ALA A 178 -13.73 2.53 -0.61
CA ALA A 178 -12.61 1.69 -1.05
C ALA A 178 -12.25 0.58 -0.04
N PRO A 179 -13.18 -0.35 0.24
CA PRO A 179 -12.92 -1.48 1.12
C PRO A 179 -11.84 -2.39 0.55
N LEU A 180 -11.19 -3.16 1.43
CA LEU A 180 -10.33 -4.26 1.01
C LEU A 180 -11.20 -5.32 0.32
N MET A 181 -10.99 -5.50 -0.97
CA MET A 181 -11.68 -6.50 -1.79
C MET A 181 -10.83 -6.93 -2.98
N ILE A 182 -11.13 -8.08 -3.52
CA ILE A 182 -10.46 -8.60 -4.73
C ILE A 182 -10.97 -7.82 -5.93
N ALA A 183 -10.06 -7.19 -6.67
CA ALA A 183 -10.40 -6.46 -7.88
C ALA A 183 -10.81 -7.41 -9.01
N LEU A 184 -11.76 -6.98 -9.85
CA LEU A 184 -12.13 -7.72 -11.05
C LEU A 184 -10.90 -7.95 -11.95
N GLY A 185 -10.68 -9.20 -12.36
CA GLY A 185 -9.52 -9.60 -13.17
C GLY A 185 -8.20 -9.75 -12.39
N ALA A 186 -8.22 -9.61 -11.06
CA ALA A 186 -7.03 -9.83 -10.26
C ALA A 186 -6.68 -11.33 -10.18
N LYS A 187 -5.37 -11.64 -10.32
CA LYS A 187 -4.84 -12.97 -10.02
C LYS A 187 -4.66 -13.08 -8.50
N VAL A 188 -5.41 -13.99 -7.89
CA VAL A 188 -5.28 -14.28 -6.44
C VAL A 188 -4.14 -15.27 -6.23
N ILE A 189 -3.25 -14.97 -5.31
CA ILE A 189 -2.12 -15.81 -4.94
C ILE A 189 -2.17 -16.05 -3.43
N ASN A 190 -2.48 -17.29 -3.02
CA ASN A 190 -2.30 -17.72 -1.63
C ASN A 190 -0.83 -18.12 -1.45
N ASN A 191 -0.11 -17.35 -0.63
CA ASN A 191 1.31 -17.54 -0.42
C ASN A 191 1.66 -18.08 0.99
N SER A 192 0.72 -18.76 1.64
CA SER A 192 0.94 -19.33 2.99
C SER A 192 2.17 -20.24 3.04
N ASN A 193 2.37 -21.04 1.99
CA ASN A 193 3.44 -22.04 1.89
C ASN A 193 4.51 -21.67 0.84
N LEU A 194 4.56 -20.40 0.41
CA LEU A 194 5.50 -19.94 -0.60
C LEU A 194 6.55 -19.01 0.01
N THR A 195 7.77 -19.09 -0.51
CA THR A 195 8.79 -18.08 -0.23
C THR A 195 8.47 -16.78 -0.97
N SER A 196 9.15 -15.70 -0.61
CA SER A 196 9.01 -14.41 -1.31
C SER A 196 9.45 -14.51 -2.77
N GLU A 197 10.50 -15.30 -3.04
CA GLU A 197 11.01 -15.53 -4.40
C GLU A 197 10.01 -16.31 -5.25
N GLN A 198 9.38 -17.35 -4.68
CA GLN A 198 8.34 -18.12 -5.36
C GLN A 198 7.12 -17.24 -5.65
N THR A 199 6.66 -16.47 -4.67
CA THR A 199 5.52 -15.57 -4.81
C THR A 199 5.78 -14.49 -5.86
N SER A 200 6.93 -13.81 -5.80
CA SER A 200 7.31 -12.80 -6.80
C SER A 200 7.54 -13.39 -8.18
N GLY A 201 8.03 -14.63 -8.27
CA GLY A 201 8.16 -15.39 -9.51
C GLY A 201 6.82 -15.59 -10.22
N LEU A 202 5.77 -15.99 -9.48
CA LEU A 202 4.41 -16.15 -10.02
C LEU A 202 3.82 -14.82 -10.53
N ILE A 203 4.13 -13.71 -9.85
CA ILE A 203 3.71 -12.38 -10.31
C ILE A 203 4.44 -12.02 -11.60
N LEU A 204 5.75 -12.16 -11.65
CA LEU A 204 6.58 -11.84 -12.81
C LEU A 204 6.22 -12.67 -14.04
N GLU A 205 5.95 -13.96 -13.86
CA GLU A 205 5.49 -14.84 -14.93
C GLU A 205 4.18 -14.33 -15.55
N GLU A 206 3.20 -14.00 -14.71
CA GLU A 206 1.91 -13.48 -15.17
C GLU A 206 2.04 -12.12 -15.86
N VAL A 207 2.89 -11.23 -15.32
CA VAL A 207 3.15 -9.92 -15.94
C VAL A 207 3.76 -10.10 -17.33
N ARG A 208 4.78 -10.95 -17.48
CA ARG A 208 5.43 -11.22 -18.76
C ARG A 208 4.46 -11.84 -19.78
N LYS A 209 3.62 -12.77 -19.33
CA LYS A 209 2.59 -13.38 -20.17
C LYS A 209 1.63 -12.32 -20.73
N ARG A 210 1.13 -11.42 -19.89
CA ARG A 210 0.21 -10.35 -20.32
C ARG A 210 0.88 -9.32 -21.22
N LEU A 211 2.14 -8.98 -20.96
CA LEU A 211 2.93 -8.09 -21.83
C LEU A 211 3.18 -8.72 -23.20
N GLY A 212 3.53 -10.01 -23.27
CA GLY A 212 3.74 -10.73 -24.52
C GLY A 212 2.45 -10.96 -25.33
N ALA A 213 1.29 -11.02 -24.68
CA ALA A 213 -0.01 -11.12 -25.32
C ALA A 213 -0.53 -9.78 -25.88
N ALA A 214 0.05 -8.66 -25.46
CA ALA A 214 -0.32 -7.32 -25.90
C ALA A 214 0.59 -6.78 -27.05
N SER A 215 1.59 -7.57 -27.44
CA SER A 215 2.52 -7.30 -28.57
C SER A 215 2.07 -7.99 -29.82
#